data_1dd1826d761874caf128d1593ba2d123
#
_entry.id   1dd1826d761874caf128d1593ba2d123
#
_cell.length_a   1.000
_cell.length_b   1.000
_cell.length_c   1.000
_cell.angle_alpha   90.00
_cell.angle_beta   90.00
_cell.angle_gamma   90.00
#
_symmetry.space_group_name_H-M   'P 1'
#
loop_
_entity.id
_entity.type
_entity.pdbx_description
1 polymer ?
#
loop_
_entity_poly.entity_id
_entity_poly.type
_entity_poly.pdbx_seq_one_letter_code
_entity_poly.pdbx_strand_id
1 'polypeptide(L)'
;MNRRTLLAAGSVLAGTVTAGVASQPPGNDRLLAAARAPSDTGEAETQTERLLTDTDHETPLYEIDSPRDGPTAMVFGGVHGDERSGVTVAREVVDWRPDAGTLVVVPETNRVAVENNEREGPDGDLNRMFPVGQESTTELARGIWDAVERREPDVVLDLHRSLGIYGFHREYVGQAIFHSPDARGDELADALDADGVPWYLPFHRFTARETDLSSPLLFQKAARELESTAYLFETTEFLLDRETRVELTRLATAHVLAMHGLLEVEAGGAE
;
A
#
# COMPACT_ATOMS: atom_id res chain seq x y z
N MET A 1 -40.41 -14.64 -56.37
CA MET A 1 -40.52 -15.13 -54.95
C MET A 1 -39.44 -14.40 -54.16
N ASN A 2 -39.82 -13.33 -53.45
CA ASN A 2 -38.93 -12.47 -52.72
C ASN A 2 -38.91 -12.88 -51.26
N ARG A 3 -37.73 -13.26 -50.78
CA ARG A 3 -37.48 -13.42 -49.36
C ARG A 3 -37.03 -12.06 -48.79
N ARG A 4 -37.91 -11.43 -48.02
CA ARG A 4 -37.57 -10.27 -47.19
C ARG A 4 -37.00 -10.77 -45.86
N THR A 5 -35.70 -10.45 -45.66
CA THR A 5 -34.99 -10.63 -44.41
C THR A 5 -35.35 -9.48 -43.48
N LEU A 6 -35.99 -9.76 -42.36
CA LEU A 6 -36.18 -8.81 -41.27
C LEU A 6 -34.87 -8.73 -40.47
N LEU A 7 -34.22 -7.58 -40.55
CA LEU A 7 -33.15 -7.20 -39.60
C LEU A 7 -33.82 -6.62 -38.34
N ALA A 8 -33.81 -7.38 -37.28
CA ALA A 8 -34.15 -6.88 -35.93
C ALA A 8 -32.93 -6.10 -35.41
N ALA A 9 -33.06 -4.78 -35.32
CA ALA A 9 -32.10 -3.93 -34.65
C ALA A 9 -32.28 -4.11 -33.12
N GLY A 10 -31.40 -4.92 -32.53
CA GLY A 10 -31.24 -4.99 -31.10
C GLY A 10 -30.44 -3.76 -30.63
N SER A 11 -31.11 -2.79 -30.06
CA SER A 11 -30.48 -1.69 -29.35
C SER A 11 -29.87 -2.25 -28.05
N VAL A 12 -28.56 -2.44 -28.05
CA VAL A 12 -27.80 -2.67 -26.82
C VAL A 12 -27.75 -1.31 -26.11
N LEU A 13 -28.56 -1.15 -25.10
CA LEU A 13 -28.38 -0.12 -24.11
C LEU A 13 -27.07 -0.43 -23.35
N ALA A 14 -25.97 0.22 -23.78
CA ALA A 14 -24.79 0.32 -22.96
C ALA A 14 -25.13 1.26 -21.78
N GLY A 15 -25.65 0.68 -20.73
CA GLY A 15 -25.73 1.34 -19.44
C GLY A 15 -24.31 1.52 -18.92
N THR A 16 -23.80 2.72 -19.07
CA THR A 16 -22.65 3.16 -18.25
C THR A 16 -23.14 3.11 -16.81
N VAL A 17 -22.78 2.07 -16.09
CA VAL A 17 -22.82 2.07 -14.64
C VAL A 17 -21.73 3.05 -14.21
N THR A 18 -22.08 4.33 -14.11
CA THR A 18 -21.35 5.23 -13.24
C THR A 18 -21.55 4.66 -11.84
N ALA A 19 -20.55 3.94 -11.34
CA ALA A 19 -20.45 3.65 -9.94
C ALA A 19 -20.44 5.01 -9.24
N GLY A 20 -21.61 5.42 -8.72
CA GLY A 20 -21.70 6.60 -7.90
C GLY A 20 -20.68 6.40 -6.79
N VAL A 21 -19.82 7.39 -6.60
CA VAL A 21 -18.97 7.47 -5.41
C VAL A 21 -19.92 7.31 -4.24
N ALA A 22 -19.92 6.11 -3.63
CA ALA A 22 -20.63 5.91 -2.39
C ALA A 22 -19.99 6.90 -1.43
N SER A 23 -20.81 7.80 -0.86
CA SER A 23 -20.34 8.74 0.15
C SER A 23 -19.61 7.92 1.21
N GLN A 24 -18.32 8.19 1.36
CA GLN A 24 -17.47 7.49 2.32
C GLN A 24 -18.11 7.56 3.71
N PRO A 25 -18.01 6.50 4.52
CA PRO A 25 -18.45 6.55 5.90
C PRO A 25 -17.76 7.71 6.63
N PRO A 26 -18.43 8.41 7.54
CA PRO A 26 -17.85 9.57 8.25
C PRO A 26 -16.51 9.29 8.95
N GLY A 27 -16.19 8.03 9.25
CA GLY A 27 -14.93 7.59 9.84
C GLY A 27 -13.72 7.72 8.92
N ASN A 28 -13.88 7.40 7.64
CA ASN A 28 -12.81 7.44 6.64
C ASN A 28 -12.37 8.87 6.34
N ASP A 29 -13.34 9.77 6.18
CA ASP A 29 -13.03 11.19 5.95
C ASP A 29 -12.23 11.78 7.12
N ARG A 30 -12.53 11.38 8.36
CA ARG A 30 -11.79 11.83 9.55
C ARG A 30 -10.38 11.25 9.60
N LEU A 31 -10.22 9.96 9.33
CA LEU A 31 -8.90 9.30 9.30
C LEU A 31 -7.99 9.93 8.25
N LEU A 32 -8.50 10.13 7.04
CA LEU A 32 -7.74 10.75 5.95
C LEU A 32 -7.52 12.25 6.17
N ALA A 33 -8.43 12.91 6.88
CA ALA A 33 -8.24 14.30 7.29
C ALA A 33 -7.13 14.42 8.34
N ALA A 34 -7.10 13.52 9.34
CA ALA A 34 -6.04 13.46 10.34
C ALA A 34 -4.67 13.27 9.68
N ALA A 35 -4.54 12.34 8.74
CA ALA A 35 -3.29 12.09 8.01
C ALA A 35 -2.74 13.34 7.28
N ARG A 36 -3.60 14.27 6.89
CA ARG A 36 -3.27 15.49 6.12
C ARG A 36 -3.25 16.76 6.94
N ALA A 37 -3.79 16.72 8.14
CA ALA A 37 -3.85 17.91 9.01
C ALA A 37 -2.44 18.29 9.49
N PRO A 38 -2.14 19.60 9.65
CA PRO A 38 -0.98 19.99 10.43
C PRO A 38 -1.17 19.46 11.85
N SER A 39 -0.15 18.87 12.44
CA SER A 39 -0.25 18.45 13.84
C SER A 39 -0.42 19.69 14.74
N ASP A 40 -1.33 19.62 15.71
CA ASP A 40 -1.51 20.70 16.70
C ASP A 40 -0.27 20.94 17.57
N THR A 41 0.74 20.06 17.48
CA THR A 41 1.96 20.04 18.28
C THR A 41 3.14 20.79 17.65
N GLY A 42 3.00 21.27 16.40
CA GLY A 42 4.06 21.96 15.66
C GLY A 42 4.13 21.50 14.19
N GLU A 43 4.98 22.16 13.41
CA GLU A 43 5.23 21.74 12.02
C GLU A 43 6.11 20.49 12.01
N ALA A 44 5.67 19.44 11.33
CA ALA A 44 6.49 18.25 11.06
C ALA A 44 7.66 18.66 10.15
N GLU A 45 8.86 18.20 10.47
CA GLU A 45 10.05 18.43 9.65
C GLU A 45 10.16 17.33 8.60
N THR A 46 10.31 17.72 7.33
CA THR A 46 10.51 16.76 6.23
C THR A 46 11.95 16.84 5.72
N GLN A 47 12.65 15.75 5.78
CA GLN A 47 13.99 15.57 5.22
C GLN A 47 13.92 14.66 3.99
N THR A 48 14.81 14.90 3.02
CA THR A 48 14.91 14.07 1.82
C THR A 48 16.31 13.51 1.70
N GLU A 49 16.43 12.20 1.63
CA GLU A 49 17.66 11.48 1.31
C GLU A 49 17.56 10.94 -0.12
N ARG A 50 18.68 10.85 -0.82
CA ARG A 50 18.81 10.12 -2.09
C ARG A 50 19.50 8.80 -1.82
N LEU A 51 18.79 7.71 -2.03
CA LEU A 51 19.37 6.37 -2.00
C LEU A 51 20.03 6.06 -3.33
N LEU A 52 21.10 5.27 -3.31
CA LEU A 52 21.80 4.77 -4.51
C LEU A 52 22.21 5.88 -5.47
N THR A 53 22.72 6.98 -4.94
CA THR A 53 23.22 8.12 -5.72
C THR A 53 24.26 7.69 -6.75
N ASP A 54 24.25 8.37 -7.90
CA ASP A 54 25.14 8.08 -9.03
C ASP A 54 24.91 6.71 -9.70
N THR A 55 23.77 6.06 -9.46
CA THR A 55 23.34 4.85 -10.16
C THR A 55 22.01 5.05 -10.89
N ASP A 56 21.67 4.16 -11.81
CA ASP A 56 20.36 4.17 -12.47
C ASP A 56 19.19 3.91 -11.49
N HIS A 57 19.50 3.38 -10.30
CA HIS A 57 18.55 3.07 -9.24
C HIS A 57 18.34 4.21 -8.24
N GLU A 58 18.95 5.39 -8.46
CA GLU A 58 18.77 6.51 -7.55
C GLU A 58 17.29 6.80 -7.30
N THR A 59 16.86 6.74 -6.03
CA THR A 59 15.48 6.98 -5.64
C THR A 59 15.39 7.85 -4.39
N PRO A 60 14.36 8.73 -4.27
CA PRO A 60 14.19 9.53 -3.08
C PRO A 60 13.58 8.72 -1.93
N LEU A 61 14.08 8.99 -0.74
CA LEU A 61 13.48 8.63 0.53
C LEU A 61 13.12 9.91 1.27
N TYR A 62 11.92 9.96 1.82
CA TYR A 62 11.42 11.08 2.63
C TYR A 62 11.25 10.64 4.06
N GLU A 63 11.72 11.47 5.00
CA GLU A 63 11.59 11.24 6.42
C GLU A 63 10.86 12.43 7.03
N ILE A 64 9.72 12.17 7.66
CA ILE A 64 8.79 13.16 8.19
C ILE A 64 8.70 12.95 9.69
N ASP A 65 9.32 13.86 10.44
CA ASP A 65 9.39 13.78 11.90
C ASP A 65 8.28 14.59 12.55
N SER A 66 7.51 13.94 13.42
CA SER A 66 6.63 14.64 14.35
C SER A 66 7.42 15.27 15.49
N PRO A 67 6.99 16.42 16.04
CA PRO A 67 7.56 16.96 17.27
C PRO A 67 7.36 16.06 18.50
N ARG A 68 6.46 15.09 18.45
CA ARG A 68 6.19 14.11 19.52
C ARG A 68 6.92 12.82 19.26
N ASP A 69 7.55 12.28 20.31
CA ASP A 69 8.14 10.94 20.26
C ASP A 69 7.07 9.88 19.95
N GLY A 70 7.45 8.88 19.19
CA GLY A 70 6.56 7.78 18.80
C GLY A 70 7.28 6.74 17.96
N PRO A 71 6.55 5.80 17.36
CA PRO A 71 7.12 4.75 16.53
C PRO A 71 7.64 5.27 15.20
N THR A 72 8.56 4.51 14.59
CA THR A 72 9.01 4.73 13.21
C THR A 72 8.26 3.79 12.27
N ALA A 73 7.57 4.33 11.28
CA ALA A 73 6.94 3.55 10.21
C ALA A 73 7.61 3.80 8.87
N MET A 74 7.88 2.73 8.11
CA MET A 74 8.35 2.83 6.72
C MET A 74 7.30 2.35 5.74
N VAL A 75 6.98 3.19 4.75
CA VAL A 75 6.01 2.90 3.68
C VAL A 75 6.73 2.81 2.35
N PHE A 76 6.55 1.69 1.67
CA PHE A 76 7.14 1.42 0.36
C PHE A 76 6.08 1.37 -0.73
N GLY A 77 6.30 2.14 -1.82
CA GLY A 77 5.55 2.03 -3.06
C GLY A 77 6.48 1.72 -4.22
N GLY A 78 5.96 1.05 -5.24
CA GLY A 78 6.72 0.81 -6.47
C GLY A 78 7.88 -0.18 -6.33
N VAL A 79 7.76 -1.18 -5.46
CA VAL A 79 8.61 -2.38 -5.49
C VAL A 79 8.43 -3.08 -6.83
N HIS A 80 7.18 -3.16 -7.31
CA HIS A 80 6.85 -3.44 -8.71
C HIS A 80 6.35 -2.16 -9.40
N GLY A 81 6.93 -1.84 -10.55
CA GLY A 81 6.71 -0.53 -11.18
C GLY A 81 5.37 -0.37 -11.88
N ASP A 82 4.71 -1.45 -12.28
CA ASP A 82 3.36 -1.46 -12.88
C ASP A 82 2.23 -1.37 -11.85
N GLU A 83 2.53 -1.48 -10.57
CA GLU A 83 1.57 -1.46 -9.46
C GLU A 83 1.24 -0.02 -9.01
N ARG A 84 0.58 0.72 -9.91
CA ARG A 84 0.41 2.18 -9.85
C ARG A 84 -0.38 2.71 -8.65
N SER A 85 -1.25 1.91 -8.00
CA SER A 85 -1.96 2.34 -6.79
C SER A 85 -0.97 2.56 -5.64
N GLY A 86 -0.05 1.62 -5.41
CA GLY A 86 0.99 1.73 -4.39
C GLY A 86 1.90 2.95 -4.61
N VAL A 87 2.40 3.13 -5.85
CA VAL A 87 3.22 4.31 -6.21
C VAL A 87 2.46 5.62 -5.97
N THR A 88 1.19 5.67 -6.39
CA THR A 88 0.38 6.90 -6.25
C THR A 88 0.19 7.26 -4.78
N VAL A 89 -0.20 6.29 -3.96
CA VAL A 89 -0.44 6.53 -2.53
C VAL A 89 0.86 6.84 -1.79
N ALA A 90 1.95 6.11 -2.06
CA ALA A 90 3.23 6.41 -1.42
C ALA A 90 3.72 7.84 -1.73
N ARG A 91 3.50 8.34 -2.96
CA ARG A 91 3.78 9.75 -3.29
C ARG A 91 2.87 10.74 -2.53
N GLU A 92 1.62 10.40 -2.29
CA GLU A 92 0.70 11.23 -1.49
C GLU A 92 1.09 11.21 0.00
N VAL A 93 1.56 10.07 0.51
CA VAL A 93 1.97 9.88 1.92
C VAL A 93 3.16 10.77 2.30
N VAL A 94 3.99 11.18 1.35
CA VAL A 94 5.07 12.17 1.57
C VAL A 94 4.55 13.50 2.15
N ASP A 95 3.31 13.85 1.81
CA ASP A 95 2.66 15.07 2.29
C ASP A 95 1.86 14.87 3.59
N TRP A 96 1.81 13.66 4.12
CA TRP A 96 1.12 13.38 5.38
C TRP A 96 1.96 13.86 6.57
N ARG A 97 1.26 14.12 7.67
CA ARG A 97 1.88 14.64 8.89
C ARG A 97 1.58 13.69 10.05
N PRO A 98 2.57 12.93 10.53
CA PRO A 98 2.36 12.08 11.69
C PRO A 98 2.13 12.94 12.94
N ASP A 99 1.19 12.51 13.78
CA ASP A 99 0.93 13.13 15.10
C ASP A 99 2.02 12.76 16.11
N ALA A 100 2.64 11.59 15.94
CA ALA A 100 3.76 11.13 16.76
C ALA A 100 4.72 10.26 15.95
N GLY A 101 5.98 10.25 16.33
CA GLY A 101 7.02 9.41 15.73
C GLY A 101 7.52 9.89 14.37
N THR A 102 8.07 8.97 13.60
CA THR A 102 8.70 9.25 12.31
C THR A 102 8.02 8.42 11.20
N LEU A 103 7.59 9.10 10.14
CA LEU A 103 7.07 8.48 8.93
C LEU A 103 8.12 8.54 7.82
N VAL A 104 8.60 7.38 7.39
CA VAL A 104 9.58 7.26 6.31
C VAL A 104 8.89 6.71 5.07
N VAL A 105 9.11 7.33 3.91
CA VAL A 105 8.43 6.95 2.67
C VAL A 105 9.44 6.77 1.54
N VAL A 106 9.36 5.63 0.85
CA VAL A 106 10.08 5.37 -0.40
C VAL A 106 9.05 5.15 -1.52
N PRO A 107 8.65 6.23 -2.25
CA PRO A 107 7.51 6.14 -3.17
C PRO A 107 7.78 5.33 -4.44
N GLU A 108 9.04 5.21 -4.81
CA GLU A 108 9.50 4.57 -6.05
C GLU A 108 10.66 3.63 -5.75
N THR A 109 10.38 2.58 -4.98
CA THR A 109 11.42 1.67 -4.48
C THR A 109 12.25 1.05 -5.60
N ASN A 110 11.62 0.65 -6.71
CA ASN A 110 12.28 0.26 -7.95
C ASN A 110 12.01 1.31 -9.04
N ARG A 111 12.72 2.42 -8.97
CA ARG A 111 12.48 3.57 -9.85
C ARG A 111 12.51 3.21 -11.32
N VAL A 112 13.47 2.39 -11.77
CA VAL A 112 13.59 1.99 -13.18
C VAL A 112 12.33 1.24 -13.64
N ALA A 113 11.82 0.30 -12.84
CA ALA A 113 10.58 -0.41 -13.12
C ALA A 113 9.37 0.54 -13.13
N VAL A 114 9.32 1.51 -12.21
CA VAL A 114 8.25 2.52 -12.13
C VAL A 114 8.25 3.41 -13.38
N GLU A 115 9.41 3.92 -13.80
CA GLU A 115 9.54 4.76 -14.99
C GLU A 115 9.08 4.03 -16.27
N ASN A 116 9.43 2.76 -16.40
CA ASN A 116 9.06 1.91 -17.54
C ASN A 116 7.65 1.35 -17.45
N ASN A 117 6.96 1.46 -16.32
CA ASN A 117 5.69 0.81 -16.03
C ASN A 117 5.75 -0.70 -16.23
N GLU A 118 6.80 -1.31 -15.75
CA GLU A 118 7.06 -2.74 -15.77
C GLU A 118 7.04 -3.30 -14.35
N ARG A 119 6.69 -4.59 -14.20
CA ARG A 119 6.71 -5.24 -12.90
C ARG A 119 8.12 -5.30 -12.32
N GLU A 120 9.07 -5.70 -13.15
CA GLU A 120 10.46 -5.98 -12.78
C GLU A 120 11.39 -4.89 -13.32
N GLY A 121 12.47 -4.66 -12.61
CA GLY A 121 13.58 -3.86 -13.09
C GLY A 121 14.63 -4.71 -13.84
N PRO A 122 15.78 -4.10 -14.20
CA PRO A 122 16.86 -4.80 -14.91
C PRO A 122 17.37 -6.05 -14.20
N ASP A 123 17.32 -6.07 -12.87
CA ASP A 123 17.79 -7.18 -12.03
C ASP A 123 16.72 -8.25 -11.76
N GLY A 124 15.51 -8.10 -12.32
CA GLY A 124 14.37 -8.99 -12.11
C GLY A 124 13.40 -8.51 -11.01
N ASP A 125 12.65 -9.46 -10.41
CA ASP A 125 11.64 -9.19 -9.38
C ASP A 125 12.32 -8.74 -8.07
N LEU A 126 12.29 -7.44 -7.78
CA LEU A 126 12.90 -6.86 -6.58
C LEU A 126 12.37 -7.54 -5.30
N ASN A 127 11.08 -7.89 -5.25
CA ASN A 127 10.48 -8.57 -4.10
C ASN A 127 10.83 -10.07 -4.03
N ARG A 128 11.96 -10.48 -4.61
CA ARG A 128 12.63 -11.78 -4.44
C ARG A 128 14.10 -11.61 -4.04
N MET A 129 14.53 -10.37 -3.79
CA MET A 129 15.94 -10.02 -3.59
C MET A 129 16.31 -9.77 -2.13
N PHE A 130 15.37 -10.05 -1.19
CA PHE A 130 15.54 -9.84 0.26
C PHE A 130 15.54 -11.16 1.05
N PRO A 131 16.49 -12.09 0.80
CA PRO A 131 16.51 -13.37 1.53
C PRO A 131 16.74 -13.14 3.02
N VAL A 132 15.93 -13.82 3.84
CA VAL A 132 16.00 -13.75 5.30
C VAL A 132 17.28 -14.42 5.81
N GLY A 133 18.00 -13.78 6.72
CA GLY A 133 19.25 -14.27 7.28
C GLY A 133 20.45 -14.26 6.32
N GLN A 134 20.32 -13.55 5.19
CA GLN A 134 21.38 -13.40 4.19
C GLN A 134 21.42 -11.96 3.67
N GLU A 135 22.52 -11.60 3.03
CA GLU A 135 22.64 -10.32 2.34
C GLU A 135 21.67 -10.22 1.17
N SER A 136 21.08 -9.04 0.97
CA SER A 136 20.22 -8.74 -0.18
C SER A 136 21.00 -8.89 -1.49
N THR A 137 20.36 -9.46 -2.52
CA THR A 137 21.09 -10.07 -3.63
C THR A 137 21.58 -9.11 -4.71
N THR A 138 20.91 -7.94 -4.88
CA THR A 138 21.25 -6.94 -5.90
C THR A 138 21.70 -5.64 -5.27
N GLU A 139 22.30 -4.75 -6.05
CA GLU A 139 22.72 -3.42 -5.59
C GLU A 139 21.50 -2.62 -5.09
N LEU A 140 20.40 -2.62 -5.87
CA LEU A 140 19.17 -1.97 -5.48
C LEU A 140 18.62 -2.53 -4.16
N ALA A 141 18.52 -3.85 -4.05
CA ALA A 141 17.99 -4.49 -2.84
C ALA A 141 18.87 -4.21 -1.60
N ARG A 142 20.19 -4.17 -1.75
CA ARG A 142 21.11 -3.78 -0.67
C ARG A 142 20.91 -2.33 -0.24
N GLY A 143 20.86 -1.39 -1.19
CA GLY A 143 20.65 0.02 -0.86
C GLY A 143 19.31 0.30 -0.18
N ILE A 144 18.25 -0.40 -0.59
CA ILE A 144 16.94 -0.33 0.10
C ILE A 144 17.04 -0.95 1.49
N TRP A 145 17.67 -2.12 1.62
CA TRP A 145 17.82 -2.79 2.90
C TRP A 145 18.67 -1.98 3.89
N ASP A 146 19.78 -1.39 3.44
CA ASP A 146 20.62 -0.51 4.25
C ASP A 146 19.82 0.69 4.80
N ALA A 147 18.87 1.22 4.02
CA ALA A 147 18.01 2.30 4.48
C ALA A 147 16.99 1.84 5.54
N VAL A 148 16.47 0.61 5.43
CA VAL A 148 15.61 -0.01 6.43
C VAL A 148 16.38 -0.30 7.71
N GLU A 149 17.53 -0.97 7.59
CA GLU A 149 18.34 -1.38 8.72
C GLU A 149 18.85 -0.18 9.54
N ARG A 150 19.24 0.93 8.89
CA ARG A 150 19.65 2.15 9.60
C ARG A 150 18.56 2.82 10.41
N ARG A 151 17.28 2.59 10.06
CA ARG A 151 16.13 3.22 10.69
C ARG A 151 15.42 2.33 11.70
N GLU A 152 15.71 1.04 11.67
CA GLU A 152 15.12 0.04 12.59
C GLU A 152 13.62 0.28 12.80
N PRO A 153 12.79 0.29 11.71
CA PRO A 153 11.39 0.69 11.83
C PRO A 153 10.58 -0.27 12.70
N ASP A 154 9.71 0.29 13.54
CA ASP A 154 8.72 -0.48 14.30
C ASP A 154 7.66 -1.08 13.38
N VAL A 155 7.35 -0.37 12.27
CA VAL A 155 6.31 -0.77 11.31
C VAL A 155 6.83 -0.68 9.89
N VAL A 156 6.57 -1.72 9.10
CA VAL A 156 6.83 -1.73 7.64
C VAL A 156 5.54 -2.01 6.88
N LEU A 157 5.24 -1.18 5.90
CA LEU A 157 4.09 -1.33 5.00
C LEU A 157 4.55 -1.31 3.54
N ASP A 158 4.37 -2.42 2.85
CA ASP A 158 4.70 -2.61 1.43
C ASP A 158 3.40 -2.58 0.60
N LEU A 159 3.29 -1.62 -0.33
CA LEU A 159 2.07 -1.33 -1.08
C LEU A 159 2.10 -1.95 -2.47
N HIS A 160 1.25 -2.95 -2.68
CA HIS A 160 1.17 -3.74 -3.90
C HIS A 160 -0.20 -3.71 -4.58
N ARG A 161 -0.25 -4.31 -5.77
CA ARG A 161 -1.43 -4.56 -6.56
C ARG A 161 -1.36 -5.94 -7.20
N SER A 162 -2.45 -6.68 -7.13
CA SER A 162 -2.54 -8.06 -7.58
C SER A 162 -3.61 -8.28 -8.64
N LEU A 163 -3.79 -9.55 -9.01
CA LEU A 163 -4.77 -10.02 -9.96
C LEU A 163 -5.85 -10.89 -9.30
N GLY A 164 -7.03 -10.90 -9.90
CA GLY A 164 -8.08 -11.88 -9.64
C GLY A 164 -8.72 -11.80 -8.26
N ILE A 165 -9.23 -12.93 -7.81
CA ILE A 165 -9.88 -13.12 -6.49
C ILE A 165 -9.09 -14.14 -5.72
N TYR A 166 -8.79 -13.85 -4.45
CA TYR A 166 -8.04 -14.74 -3.57
C TYR A 166 -8.64 -16.15 -3.52
N GLY A 167 -7.80 -17.16 -3.71
CA GLY A 167 -8.20 -18.57 -3.64
C GLY A 167 -8.91 -19.15 -4.88
N PHE A 168 -9.23 -18.36 -5.92
CA PHE A 168 -9.81 -18.87 -7.16
C PHE A 168 -8.78 -19.48 -8.11
N HIS A 169 -7.56 -18.99 -8.08
CA HIS A 169 -6.44 -19.52 -8.83
C HIS A 169 -5.15 -19.34 -8.04
N ARG A 170 -4.18 -20.24 -8.23
CA ARG A 170 -2.91 -20.19 -7.47
C ARG A 170 -2.10 -18.89 -7.65
N GLU A 171 -2.29 -18.22 -8.77
CA GLU A 171 -1.61 -16.96 -9.12
C GLU A 171 -2.44 -15.71 -8.74
N TYR A 172 -3.66 -15.91 -8.21
CA TYR A 172 -4.53 -14.82 -7.83
C TYR A 172 -4.40 -14.52 -6.35
N VAL A 173 -3.84 -13.37 -6.06
CA VAL A 173 -3.70 -12.85 -4.70
C VAL A 173 -4.96 -12.08 -4.27
N GLY A 174 -5.62 -11.40 -5.21
CA GLY A 174 -6.87 -10.69 -4.92
C GLY A 174 -6.68 -9.53 -3.94
N GLN A 175 -7.69 -9.25 -3.13
CA GLN A 175 -7.62 -8.32 -2.01
C GLN A 175 -7.03 -9.07 -0.81
N ALA A 176 -5.79 -8.75 -0.44
CA ALA A 176 -5.11 -9.50 0.61
C ALA A 176 -4.18 -8.61 1.46
N ILE A 177 -3.97 -9.04 2.69
CA ILE A 177 -3.03 -8.46 3.63
C ILE A 177 -2.17 -9.60 4.15
N PHE A 178 -0.93 -9.68 3.67
CA PHE A 178 0.06 -10.58 4.27
C PHE A 178 0.78 -9.84 5.39
N HIS A 179 0.97 -10.51 6.52
CA HIS A 179 1.49 -9.82 7.68
C HIS A 179 2.39 -10.71 8.55
N SER A 180 3.22 -10.06 9.37
CA SER A 180 4.01 -10.73 10.40
C SER A 180 3.11 -11.26 11.54
N PRO A 181 3.60 -12.23 12.35
CA PRO A 181 2.78 -12.84 13.41
C PRO A 181 2.21 -11.84 14.43
N ASP A 182 2.96 -10.78 14.72
CA ASP A 182 2.55 -9.78 15.74
C ASP A 182 1.68 -8.65 15.16
N ALA A 183 1.40 -8.69 13.85
CA ALA A 183 0.61 -7.67 13.19
C ALA A 183 -0.90 -7.90 13.34
N ARG A 184 -1.67 -6.81 13.35
CA ARG A 184 -3.13 -6.85 13.46
C ARG A 184 -3.80 -6.94 12.08
N GLY A 185 -3.41 -7.96 11.28
CA GLY A 185 -3.87 -8.10 9.90
C GLY A 185 -5.37 -8.31 9.78
N ASP A 186 -5.99 -9.11 10.65
CA ASP A 186 -7.45 -9.34 10.65
C ASP A 186 -8.22 -8.06 11.02
N GLU A 187 -7.72 -7.27 11.98
CA GLU A 187 -8.32 -5.98 12.34
C GLU A 187 -8.27 -4.98 11.18
N LEU A 188 -7.15 -4.95 10.46
CA LEU A 188 -7.02 -4.13 9.25
C LEU A 188 -7.99 -4.58 8.14
N ALA A 189 -8.12 -5.89 7.92
CA ALA A 189 -9.05 -6.43 6.94
C ALA A 189 -10.50 -6.09 7.29
N ASP A 190 -10.89 -6.25 8.54
CA ASP A 190 -12.24 -5.92 9.02
C ASP A 190 -12.54 -4.42 8.87
N ALA A 191 -11.58 -3.54 9.18
CA ALA A 191 -11.73 -2.10 9.01
C ALA A 191 -11.89 -1.72 7.52
N LEU A 192 -11.06 -2.27 6.65
CA LEU A 192 -11.16 -2.01 5.21
C LEU A 192 -12.45 -2.56 4.60
N ASP A 193 -12.91 -3.72 5.05
CA ASP A 193 -14.17 -4.30 4.61
C ASP A 193 -15.38 -3.47 5.05
N ALA A 194 -15.34 -2.93 6.27
CA ALA A 194 -16.40 -2.08 6.79
C ALA A 194 -16.45 -0.72 6.08
N ASP A 195 -15.28 -0.15 5.81
CA ASP A 195 -15.13 1.24 5.40
C ASP A 195 -14.98 1.40 3.87
N GLY A 196 -14.37 0.43 3.19
CA GLY A 196 -13.98 0.54 1.79
C GLY A 196 -14.66 -0.44 0.84
N VAL A 197 -15.23 -1.56 1.34
CA VAL A 197 -15.80 -2.60 0.48
C VAL A 197 -17.31 -2.63 0.60
N PRO A 198 -18.08 -2.27 -0.47
CA PRO A 198 -19.53 -2.35 -0.44
C PRO A 198 -20.02 -3.77 -0.16
N TRP A 199 -21.05 -3.92 0.68
CA TRP A 199 -21.62 -5.21 1.09
C TRP A 199 -22.03 -6.11 -0.08
N TYR A 200 -22.36 -5.55 -1.24
CA TYR A 200 -22.76 -6.28 -2.46
C TYR A 200 -21.57 -6.74 -3.31
N LEU A 201 -20.34 -6.48 -2.88
CA LEU A 201 -19.09 -6.95 -3.51
C LEU A 201 -18.34 -7.95 -2.60
N PRO A 202 -18.96 -9.09 -2.22
CA PRO A 202 -18.37 -10.01 -1.24
C PRO A 202 -17.04 -10.63 -1.69
N PHE A 203 -16.77 -10.68 -2.99
CA PHE A 203 -15.52 -11.21 -3.54
C PHE A 203 -14.35 -10.20 -3.48
N HIS A 204 -14.64 -8.96 -3.05
CA HIS A 204 -13.63 -7.91 -2.86
C HIS A 204 -13.32 -7.69 -1.38
N ARG A 205 -13.79 -8.55 -0.50
CA ARG A 205 -13.36 -8.51 0.91
C ARG A 205 -11.91 -8.89 1.05
N PHE A 206 -11.25 -8.23 1.98
CA PHE A 206 -9.85 -8.48 2.27
C PHE A 206 -9.67 -9.81 2.99
N THR A 207 -8.58 -10.49 2.65
CA THR A 207 -8.18 -11.72 3.34
C THR A 207 -6.84 -11.46 4.03
N ALA A 208 -6.84 -11.47 5.36
CA ALA A 208 -5.61 -11.40 6.12
C ALA A 208 -4.92 -12.77 6.18
N ARG A 209 -3.59 -12.77 6.11
CA ARG A 209 -2.75 -13.97 6.15
C ARG A 209 -1.46 -13.72 6.91
N GLU A 210 -1.36 -14.34 8.06
CA GLU A 210 -0.08 -14.43 8.75
C GLU A 210 0.92 -15.26 7.92
N THR A 211 2.17 -14.82 7.87
CA THR A 211 3.25 -15.47 7.13
C THR A 211 4.27 -16.10 8.05
N ASP A 212 4.93 -17.15 7.58
CA ASP A 212 6.01 -17.83 8.31
C ASP A 212 7.37 -17.12 8.20
N LEU A 213 7.40 -15.96 7.54
CA LEU A 213 8.59 -15.14 7.33
C LEU A 213 9.75 -15.89 6.65
N SER A 214 9.44 -16.80 5.74
CA SER A 214 10.44 -17.64 5.05
C SER A 214 10.76 -17.19 3.63
N SER A 215 9.94 -16.29 3.06
CA SER A 215 10.09 -15.83 1.68
C SER A 215 11.04 -14.63 1.58
N PRO A 216 11.75 -14.45 0.47
CA PRO A 216 12.73 -13.39 0.29
C PRO A 216 12.07 -12.04 -0.07
N LEU A 217 11.10 -11.61 0.74
CA LEU A 217 10.31 -10.40 0.57
C LEU A 217 10.79 -9.31 1.54
N LEU A 218 10.73 -8.05 1.12
CA LEU A 218 11.17 -6.91 1.92
C LEU A 218 10.52 -6.91 3.31
N PHE A 219 9.18 -6.97 3.38
CA PHE A 219 8.44 -6.93 4.63
C PHE A 219 8.76 -8.13 5.55
N GLN A 220 9.00 -9.32 4.97
CA GLN A 220 9.34 -10.51 5.76
C GLN A 220 10.76 -10.43 6.34
N LYS A 221 11.70 -9.87 5.57
CA LYS A 221 13.05 -9.65 6.05
C LYS A 221 13.05 -8.65 7.21
N ALA A 222 12.31 -7.53 7.09
CA ALA A 222 12.17 -6.54 8.16
C ALA A 222 11.56 -7.15 9.42
N ALA A 223 10.46 -7.90 9.29
CA ALA A 223 9.85 -8.58 10.41
C ALA A 223 10.76 -9.60 11.10
N ARG A 224 11.59 -10.30 10.33
CA ARG A 224 12.44 -11.38 10.86
C ARG A 224 13.75 -10.90 11.48
N GLU A 225 14.36 -9.88 10.90
CA GLU A 225 15.69 -9.42 11.28
C GLU A 225 15.68 -8.20 12.20
N LEU A 226 14.61 -7.38 12.13
CA LEU A 226 14.45 -6.17 12.94
C LEU A 226 13.26 -6.25 13.91
N GLU A 227 12.54 -7.37 13.92
CA GLU A 227 11.32 -7.55 14.74
C GLU A 227 10.22 -6.51 14.43
N SER A 228 10.26 -5.91 13.23
CA SER A 228 9.25 -4.95 12.79
C SER A 228 7.87 -5.61 12.67
N THR A 229 6.81 -4.91 13.07
CA THR A 229 5.46 -5.28 12.66
C THR A 229 5.29 -4.96 11.18
N ALA A 230 5.09 -5.98 10.33
CA ALA A 230 5.19 -5.79 8.90
C ALA A 230 3.95 -6.27 8.15
N TYR A 231 3.57 -5.48 7.13
CA TYR A 231 2.43 -5.72 6.26
C TYR A 231 2.84 -5.63 4.79
N LEU A 232 2.30 -6.53 3.98
CA LEU A 232 2.24 -6.40 2.54
C LEU A 232 0.76 -6.32 2.14
N PHE A 233 0.37 -5.17 1.62
CA PHE A 233 -1.00 -4.86 1.24
C PHE A 233 -1.19 -5.01 -0.26
N GLU A 234 -2.27 -5.71 -0.66
CA GLU A 234 -2.61 -6.00 -2.05
C GLU A 234 -4.02 -5.54 -2.38
N THR A 235 -4.16 -4.69 -3.40
CA THR A 235 -5.46 -4.46 -4.05
C THR A 235 -5.59 -5.28 -5.32
N THR A 236 -6.81 -5.68 -5.70
CA THR A 236 -7.00 -6.41 -6.95
C THR A 236 -7.39 -5.52 -8.12
N GLU A 237 -6.96 -5.90 -9.34
CA GLU A 237 -7.47 -5.31 -10.58
C GLU A 237 -8.85 -5.84 -10.98
N PHE A 238 -9.29 -6.95 -10.36
CA PHE A 238 -10.53 -7.60 -10.76
C PHE A 238 -11.74 -6.73 -10.47
N LEU A 239 -12.34 -6.18 -11.52
CA LEU A 239 -13.52 -5.30 -11.49
C LEU A 239 -13.37 -4.00 -10.67
N LEU A 240 -12.17 -3.66 -10.25
CA LEU A 240 -11.88 -2.39 -9.59
C LEU A 240 -11.10 -1.48 -10.54
N ASP A 241 -11.57 -0.27 -10.73
CA ASP A 241 -10.83 0.76 -11.44
C ASP A 241 -9.63 1.27 -10.63
N ARG A 242 -8.80 2.08 -11.26
CA ARG A 242 -7.60 2.61 -10.62
C ARG A 242 -7.93 3.51 -9.43
N GLU A 243 -8.98 4.31 -9.52
CA GLU A 243 -9.37 5.27 -8.49
C GLU A 243 -9.78 4.54 -7.21
N THR A 244 -10.62 3.51 -7.34
CA THR A 244 -11.02 2.64 -6.22
C THR A 244 -9.81 1.96 -5.57
N ARG A 245 -8.86 1.44 -6.37
CA ARG A 245 -7.64 0.83 -5.83
C ARG A 245 -6.77 1.82 -5.08
N VAL A 246 -6.60 3.03 -5.59
CA VAL A 246 -5.88 4.11 -4.91
C VAL A 246 -6.56 4.45 -3.59
N GLU A 247 -7.89 4.53 -3.58
CA GLU A 247 -8.66 4.81 -2.36
C GLU A 247 -8.47 3.73 -1.29
N LEU A 248 -8.61 2.45 -1.66
CA LEU A 248 -8.38 1.33 -0.75
C LEU A 248 -6.94 1.30 -0.21
N THR A 249 -5.95 1.57 -1.07
CA THR A 249 -4.54 1.63 -0.66
C THR A 249 -4.30 2.78 0.30
N ARG A 250 -4.92 3.94 0.07
CA ARG A 250 -4.85 5.12 0.95
C ARG A 250 -5.47 4.83 2.32
N LEU A 251 -6.65 4.22 2.34
CA LEU A 251 -7.33 3.81 3.57
C LEU A 251 -6.48 2.80 4.36
N ALA A 252 -5.94 1.79 3.69
CA ALA A 252 -5.07 0.80 4.33
C ALA A 252 -3.85 1.46 4.98
N THR A 253 -3.20 2.38 4.27
CA THR A 253 -2.04 3.11 4.80
C THR A 253 -2.43 3.92 6.04
N ALA A 254 -3.54 4.66 5.98
CA ALA A 254 -4.00 5.47 7.10
C ALA A 254 -4.39 4.61 8.32
N HIS A 255 -5.08 3.49 8.10
CA HIS A 255 -5.40 2.55 9.17
C HIS A 255 -4.15 1.97 9.83
N VAL A 256 -3.17 1.51 9.06
CA VAL A 256 -1.91 0.98 9.61
C VAL A 256 -1.22 2.04 10.46
N LEU A 257 -1.07 3.26 9.96
CA LEU A 257 -0.41 4.33 10.71
C LEU A 257 -1.18 4.69 11.99
N ALA A 258 -2.51 4.73 11.95
CA ALA A 258 -3.35 4.99 13.13
C ALA A 258 -3.29 3.83 14.14
N MET A 259 -3.35 2.58 13.68
CA MET A 259 -3.25 1.40 14.53
C MET A 259 -1.93 1.33 15.29
N HIS A 260 -0.88 1.93 14.75
CA HIS A 260 0.44 1.97 15.37
C HIS A 260 0.79 3.32 16.01
N GLY A 261 -0.18 4.24 16.12
CA GLY A 261 -0.04 5.47 16.90
C GLY A 261 0.73 6.60 16.20
N LEU A 262 0.94 6.51 14.89
CA LEU A 262 1.48 7.63 14.11
C LEU A 262 0.41 8.67 13.76
N LEU A 263 -0.85 8.26 13.67
CA LEU A 263 -1.99 9.14 13.43
C LEU A 263 -2.99 9.02 14.58
N GLU A 264 -3.47 10.16 15.07
CA GLU A 264 -4.56 10.23 16.05
C GLU A 264 -5.87 10.53 15.34
N VAL A 265 -6.84 9.63 15.50
CA VAL A 265 -8.21 9.89 15.05
C VAL A 265 -9.01 10.34 16.25
N GLU A 266 -9.44 11.60 16.26
CA GLU A 266 -10.33 12.08 17.31
C GLU A 266 -11.57 11.17 17.41
N ALA A 267 -11.75 10.57 18.56
CA ALA A 267 -12.98 9.86 18.87
C ALA A 267 -14.13 10.85 18.74
N GLY A 268 -14.95 10.70 17.70
CA GLY A 268 -16.11 11.57 17.50
C GLY A 268 -16.93 11.57 18.78
N GLY A 269 -17.03 12.74 19.40
CA GLY A 269 -17.91 12.92 20.53
C GLY A 269 -19.30 12.43 20.16
N ALA A 270 -19.79 11.44 20.87
CA ALA A 270 -21.19 11.03 20.77
C ALA A 270 -22.01 12.23 21.29
N GLU A 271 -22.63 13.00 20.38
CA GLU A 271 -23.72 13.90 20.70
C GLU A 271 -25.03 13.12 20.82
#